data_6f5dd3b58f033123afa90e0adfb42ef4
#
_entry.id   6f5dd3b58f033123afa90e0adfb42ef4
#
_cell.length_a   1.000
_cell.length_b   1.000
_cell.length_c   1.000
_cell.angle_alpha   90.00
_cell.angle_beta   90.00
_cell.angle_gamma   90.00
#
_symmetry.space_group_name_H-M   'P 1'
#
loop_
_entity.id
_entity.type
_entity.pdbx_description
1 polymer ?
#
loop_
_entity_poly.entity_id
_entity_poly.type
_entity_poly.pdbx_seq_one_letter_code
_entity_poly.pdbx_strand_id
1 'polypeptide(L)'
;VSKCSNLFRAVMPETVLQAALLAFILTMFFLQAGRLNHELDYDSLHYGLRSAYVLDNGNGIYKNLGLINLVYTYSKGAEVLVLPLSGTPTYGFVLSFTFWTTIVSVVTAAVMGARFSGKTVGFWTGALVSAIPGIMNMAVSAKSDSITLMCQLIIYDFLCLAVVRENIWLIFAVAVYLLSLVYK
;
A
#
# COMPACT_ATOMS: atom_id res chain seq x y z
N VAL A 1 28.42 6.48 2.25
CA VAL A 1 27.98 7.75 1.62
C VAL A 1 27.73 7.55 0.13
N SER A 2 28.57 6.82 -0.63
CA SER A 2 28.43 6.67 -2.09
C SER A 2 27.16 5.91 -2.55
N LYS A 3 26.67 4.92 -1.80
CA LYS A 3 25.47 4.16 -2.17
C LYS A 3 24.16 4.97 -2.04
N CYS A 4 24.04 5.84 -1.03
CA CYS A 4 22.90 6.74 -0.88
C CYS A 4 22.82 7.77 -2.00
N SER A 5 23.96 8.32 -2.45
CA SER A 5 23.98 9.29 -3.54
C SER A 5 23.54 8.67 -4.88
N ASN A 6 23.85 7.39 -5.09
CA ASN A 6 23.42 6.68 -6.31
C ASN A 6 21.91 6.37 -6.31
N LEU A 7 21.35 6.04 -5.14
CA LEU A 7 19.91 5.83 -5.00
C LEU A 7 19.14 7.14 -5.25
N PHE A 8 19.63 8.25 -4.68
CA PHE A 8 19.02 9.56 -4.86
C PHE A 8 19.04 10.01 -6.33
N ARG A 9 20.16 9.82 -7.03
CA ARG A 9 20.25 10.08 -8.48
C ARG A 9 19.31 9.21 -9.32
N ALA A 10 19.07 7.97 -8.91
CA ALA A 10 18.15 7.08 -9.63
C ALA A 10 16.70 7.58 -9.63
N VAL A 11 16.29 8.29 -8.57
CA VAL A 11 14.92 8.79 -8.39
C VAL A 11 14.74 10.23 -8.90
N MET A 12 15.80 11.02 -9.01
CA MET A 12 15.73 12.41 -9.46
C MET A 12 15.39 12.52 -10.95
N PRO A 13 14.43 13.41 -11.32
CA PRO A 13 14.10 13.66 -12.71
C PRO A 13 15.28 14.32 -13.45
N GLU A 14 15.52 13.91 -14.68
CA GLU A 14 16.57 14.41 -15.56
C GLU A 14 16.03 15.28 -16.68
N THR A 15 14.72 15.20 -16.94
CA THR A 15 14.05 15.96 -17.98
C THR A 15 12.85 16.72 -17.41
N VAL A 16 12.43 17.77 -18.12
CA VAL A 16 11.22 18.55 -17.74
C VAL A 16 9.98 17.65 -17.68
N LEU A 17 9.86 16.69 -18.60
CA LEU A 17 8.75 15.74 -18.60
C LEU A 17 8.74 14.87 -17.33
N GLN A 18 9.91 14.32 -16.94
CA GLN A 18 10.02 13.52 -15.73
C GLN A 18 9.71 14.35 -14.48
N ALA A 19 10.14 15.61 -14.45
CA ALA A 19 9.85 16.53 -13.36
C ALA A 19 8.33 16.83 -13.27
N ALA A 20 7.67 17.04 -14.41
CA ALA A 20 6.23 17.26 -14.45
C ALA A 20 5.44 16.02 -13.98
N LEU A 21 5.85 14.82 -14.40
CA LEU A 21 5.23 13.57 -13.96
C LEU A 21 5.44 13.32 -12.46
N LEU A 22 6.63 13.60 -11.94
CA LEU A 22 6.90 13.52 -10.50
C LEU A 22 6.05 14.52 -9.73
N ALA A 23 5.96 15.76 -10.20
CA ALA A 23 5.12 16.78 -9.58
C ALA A 23 3.63 16.36 -9.56
N PHE A 24 3.15 15.73 -10.64
CA PHE A 24 1.80 15.16 -10.69
C PHE A 24 1.60 14.07 -9.63
N ILE A 25 2.51 13.09 -9.52
CA ILE A 25 2.46 12.02 -8.52
C ILE A 25 2.42 12.62 -7.10
N LEU A 26 3.31 13.57 -6.81
CA LEU A 26 3.36 14.23 -5.51
C LEU A 26 2.08 15.00 -5.22
N THR A 27 1.51 15.69 -6.20
CA THR A 27 0.23 16.39 -6.05
C THR A 27 -0.89 15.42 -5.69
N MET A 28 -0.98 14.26 -6.35
CA MET A 28 -1.97 13.24 -6.02
C MET A 28 -1.80 12.74 -4.58
N PHE A 29 -0.57 12.51 -4.11
CA PHE A 29 -0.34 12.13 -2.72
C PHE A 29 -0.66 13.24 -1.72
N PHE A 30 -0.33 14.50 -2.00
CA PHE A 30 -0.70 15.62 -1.14
C PHE A 30 -2.21 15.77 -1.00
N LEU A 31 -2.96 15.60 -2.09
CA LEU A 31 -4.42 15.61 -2.06
C LEU A 31 -4.97 14.49 -1.15
N GLN A 32 -4.42 13.28 -1.23
CA GLN A 32 -4.84 12.18 -0.35
C GLN A 32 -4.41 12.41 1.10
N ALA A 33 -3.20 12.91 1.34
CA ALA A 33 -2.74 13.25 2.69
C ALA A 33 -3.67 14.25 3.39
N GLY A 34 -4.21 15.24 2.66
CA GLY A 34 -5.21 16.17 3.17
C GLY A 34 -6.52 15.52 3.59
N ARG A 35 -6.83 14.33 3.06
CA ARG A 35 -8.06 13.59 3.38
C ARG A 35 -7.95 12.66 4.59
N LEU A 36 -6.74 12.40 5.11
CA LEU A 36 -6.49 11.40 6.15
C LEU A 36 -7.32 11.58 7.44
N ASN A 37 -7.74 12.80 7.74
CA ASN A 37 -8.55 13.08 8.94
C ASN A 37 -10.04 13.28 8.63
N HIS A 38 -10.43 13.23 7.38
CA HIS A 38 -11.80 13.54 6.94
C HIS A 38 -12.50 12.40 6.22
N GLU A 39 -11.73 11.40 5.78
CA GLU A 39 -12.29 10.29 5.03
C GLU A 39 -12.88 9.26 5.98
N LEU A 40 -14.16 9.03 5.84
CA LEU A 40 -14.91 8.01 6.56
C LEU A 40 -15.82 7.30 5.56
N ASP A 41 -15.24 6.41 4.76
CA ASP A 41 -16.03 5.58 3.86
C ASP A 41 -16.82 4.52 4.65
N TYR A 42 -17.86 4.00 4.02
CA TYR A 42 -18.76 3.02 4.63
C TYR A 42 -17.99 1.81 5.18
N ASP A 43 -17.08 1.27 4.41
CA ASP A 43 -16.34 0.06 4.79
C ASP A 43 -15.35 0.31 5.92
N SER A 44 -14.70 1.49 5.91
CA SER A 44 -13.82 1.89 7.02
C SER A 44 -14.60 1.99 8.33
N LEU A 45 -15.77 2.60 8.32
CA LEU A 45 -16.63 2.71 9.50
C LEU A 45 -17.24 1.37 9.92
N HIS A 46 -17.57 0.53 8.95
CA HIS A 46 -18.33 -0.69 9.21
C HIS A 46 -17.44 -1.82 9.77
N TYR A 47 -16.21 -1.96 9.29
CA TYR A 47 -15.28 -3.01 9.75
C TYR A 47 -13.82 -2.58 9.87
N GLY A 48 -13.31 -1.70 9.02
CA GLY A 48 -11.88 -1.40 8.95
C GLY A 48 -11.31 -0.73 10.21
N LEU A 49 -12.06 0.15 10.86
CA LEU A 49 -11.67 0.86 12.08
C LEU A 49 -12.09 0.14 13.38
N ARG A 50 -12.65 -1.06 13.28
CA ARG A 50 -13.18 -1.81 14.42
C ARG A 50 -12.16 -2.72 15.11
N SER A 51 -10.93 -2.79 14.62
CA SER A 51 -9.92 -3.70 15.14
C SER A 51 -9.69 -3.55 16.64
N ALA A 52 -9.59 -2.33 17.14
CA ALA A 52 -9.49 -2.07 18.57
C ALA A 52 -10.71 -2.58 19.34
N TYR A 53 -11.89 -2.20 18.89
CA TYR A 53 -13.15 -2.61 19.54
C TYR A 53 -13.29 -4.12 19.63
N VAL A 54 -12.93 -4.84 18.57
CA VAL A 54 -13.01 -6.30 18.51
C VAL A 54 -12.02 -6.94 19.49
N LEU A 55 -10.80 -6.44 19.55
CA LEU A 55 -9.73 -7.03 20.35
C LEU A 55 -9.78 -6.57 21.82
N ASP A 56 -10.10 -5.30 22.07
CA ASP A 56 -10.17 -4.73 23.41
C ASP A 56 -11.32 -5.28 24.24
N ASN A 57 -12.39 -5.77 23.59
CA ASN A 57 -13.51 -6.43 24.29
C ASN A 57 -13.25 -7.92 24.61
N GLY A 58 -12.01 -8.38 24.53
CA GLY A 58 -11.63 -9.77 24.86
C GLY A 58 -12.18 -10.82 23.90
N ASN A 59 -12.64 -10.42 22.72
CA ASN A 59 -13.27 -11.32 21.78
C ASN A 59 -12.27 -12.12 20.94
N GLY A 60 -11.00 -11.75 20.94
CA GLY A 60 -9.98 -12.39 20.12
C GLY A 60 -10.18 -12.19 18.60
N ILE A 61 -9.12 -12.40 17.84
CA ILE A 61 -9.11 -12.15 16.39
C ILE A 61 -10.00 -13.09 15.57
N TYR A 62 -10.38 -14.22 16.14
CA TYR A 62 -11.20 -15.25 15.45
C TYR A 62 -12.65 -15.33 15.93
N LYS A 63 -13.00 -14.57 16.96
CA LYS A 63 -14.36 -14.60 17.44
C LYS A 63 -15.29 -13.87 16.48
N ASN A 64 -16.28 -14.58 15.99
CA ASN A 64 -17.33 -13.99 15.19
C ASN A 64 -18.24 -13.14 16.10
N LEU A 65 -18.17 -11.84 15.98
CA LEU A 65 -18.92 -10.88 16.82
C LEU A 65 -20.36 -10.69 16.40
N GLY A 66 -20.84 -11.47 15.52
CA GLY A 66 -22.22 -11.42 15.07
C GLY A 66 -22.36 -12.09 13.73
N LEU A 67 -23.30 -12.98 13.68
CA LEU A 67 -23.71 -13.65 12.45
C LEU A 67 -24.31 -12.70 11.40
N ILE A 68 -24.31 -11.41 11.68
CA ILE A 68 -24.99 -10.39 10.89
C ILE A 68 -24.20 -10.02 9.64
N ASN A 69 -22.87 -10.22 9.63
CA ASN A 69 -22.07 -9.84 8.47
C ASN A 69 -20.88 -10.79 8.25
N LEU A 70 -20.82 -11.39 7.07
CA LEU A 70 -19.73 -12.27 6.64
C LEU A 70 -18.33 -11.62 6.70
N VAL A 71 -18.26 -10.29 6.67
CA VAL A 71 -17.01 -9.52 6.80
C VAL A 71 -16.25 -9.86 8.07
N TYR A 72 -16.95 -10.22 9.15
CA TYR A 72 -16.30 -10.61 10.41
C TYR A 72 -15.63 -11.99 10.38
N THR A 73 -15.87 -12.78 9.33
CA THR A 73 -15.21 -14.07 9.12
C THR A 73 -13.95 -13.98 8.31
N TYR A 74 -13.63 -12.81 7.74
CA TYR A 74 -12.43 -12.59 6.94
C TYR A 74 -11.17 -12.62 7.82
N SER A 75 -10.04 -12.85 7.17
CA SER A 75 -8.73 -12.78 7.79
C SER A 75 -8.50 -11.44 8.49
N LYS A 76 -7.96 -11.49 9.70
CA LYS A 76 -7.74 -10.32 10.57
C LYS A 76 -6.30 -9.79 10.55
N GLY A 77 -5.51 -10.21 9.57
CA GLY A 77 -4.09 -9.81 9.51
C GLY A 77 -3.89 -8.31 9.38
N ALA A 78 -4.73 -7.63 8.59
CA ALA A 78 -4.66 -6.17 8.43
C ALA A 78 -5.03 -5.45 9.73
N GLU A 79 -6.08 -5.89 10.41
CA GLU A 79 -6.52 -5.33 11.69
C GLU A 79 -5.47 -5.52 12.79
N VAL A 80 -4.79 -6.68 12.83
CA VAL A 80 -3.70 -6.92 13.79
C VAL A 80 -2.53 -5.98 13.53
N LEU A 81 -2.18 -5.70 12.26
CA LEU A 81 -1.11 -4.76 11.93
C LEU A 81 -1.41 -3.32 12.37
N VAL A 82 -2.65 -2.87 12.22
CA VAL A 82 -3.03 -1.50 12.58
C VAL A 82 -3.48 -1.37 14.05
N LEU A 83 -3.60 -2.47 14.78
CA LEU A 83 -4.04 -2.48 16.17
C LEU A 83 -3.25 -1.51 17.07
N PRO A 84 -1.91 -1.40 16.98
CA PRO A 84 -1.17 -0.44 17.79
C PRO A 84 -1.55 1.03 17.52
N LEU A 85 -2.13 1.31 16.35
CA LEU A 85 -2.56 2.65 15.94
C LEU A 85 -4.02 2.94 16.26
N SER A 86 -4.82 1.92 16.55
CA SER A 86 -6.27 2.04 16.76
C SER A 86 -6.63 2.77 18.07
N GLY A 87 -5.74 2.74 19.08
CA GLY A 87 -5.90 3.48 20.34
C GLY A 87 -5.48 4.96 20.25
N THR A 88 -5.07 5.45 19.07
CA THR A 88 -4.68 6.87 18.91
C THR A 88 -5.90 7.78 18.85
N PRO A 89 -5.75 9.08 19.18
CA PRO A 89 -6.88 10.02 19.29
C PRO A 89 -7.64 10.25 17.99
N THR A 90 -7.03 9.96 16.85
CA THR A 90 -7.63 10.17 15.52
C THR A 90 -7.45 8.95 14.63
N TYR A 91 -8.40 8.70 13.74
CA TYR A 91 -8.29 7.66 12.71
C TYR A 91 -7.20 7.93 11.67
N GLY A 92 -6.68 9.16 11.61
CA GLY A 92 -5.61 9.55 10.70
C GLY A 92 -4.36 8.66 10.81
N PHE A 93 -4.03 8.16 11.99
CA PHE A 93 -2.91 7.24 12.17
C PHE A 93 -3.17 5.87 11.54
N VAL A 94 -4.37 5.32 11.66
CA VAL A 94 -4.76 4.06 11.00
C VAL A 94 -4.80 4.26 9.49
N LEU A 95 -5.41 5.35 9.01
CA LEU A 95 -5.48 5.68 7.60
C LEU A 95 -4.09 5.99 7.00
N SER A 96 -3.16 6.52 7.79
CA SER A 96 -1.79 6.75 7.33
C SER A 96 -1.07 5.44 6.97
N PHE A 97 -1.41 4.32 7.57
CA PHE A 97 -0.86 3.03 7.21
C PHE A 97 -1.26 2.63 5.78
N THR A 98 -2.54 2.74 5.43
CA THR A 98 -3.02 2.47 4.07
C THR A 98 -2.51 3.48 3.05
N PHE A 99 -2.33 4.73 3.47
CA PHE A 99 -1.67 5.74 2.67
C PHE A 99 -0.22 5.36 2.31
N TRP A 100 0.57 4.92 3.28
CA TRP A 100 1.95 4.47 3.03
C TRP A 100 2.01 3.22 2.17
N THR A 101 1.11 2.24 2.35
CA THR A 101 1.06 1.06 1.47
C THR A 101 0.74 1.44 0.03
N THR A 102 -0.10 2.46 -0.18
CA THR A 102 -0.40 2.98 -1.52
C THR A 102 0.80 3.70 -2.14
N ILE A 103 1.55 4.51 -1.36
CA ILE A 103 2.81 5.11 -1.84
C ILE A 103 3.78 4.02 -2.29
N VAL A 104 3.98 2.98 -1.47
CA VAL A 104 4.87 1.85 -1.82
C VAL A 104 4.39 1.16 -3.08
N SER A 105 3.08 0.98 -3.27
CA SER A 105 2.50 0.39 -4.48
C SER A 105 2.84 1.20 -5.73
N VAL A 106 2.63 2.53 -5.69
CA VAL A 106 2.95 3.43 -6.82
C VAL A 106 4.44 3.44 -7.12
N VAL A 107 5.29 3.49 -6.09
CA VAL A 107 6.75 3.46 -6.24
C VAL A 107 7.20 2.11 -6.83
N THR A 108 6.66 0.99 -6.36
CA THR A 108 7.00 -0.33 -6.90
C THR A 108 6.61 -0.43 -8.38
N ALA A 109 5.41 0.02 -8.74
CA ALA A 109 4.98 0.05 -10.14
C ALA A 109 5.89 0.93 -11.01
N ALA A 110 6.29 2.11 -10.50
CA ALA A 110 7.22 3.00 -11.18
C ALA A 110 8.61 2.35 -11.37
N VAL A 111 9.13 1.68 -10.35
CA VAL A 111 10.40 0.94 -10.42
C VAL A 111 10.32 -0.18 -11.44
N MET A 112 9.24 -0.95 -11.47
CA MET A 112 9.01 -1.99 -12.48
C MET A 112 9.01 -1.38 -13.89
N GLY A 113 8.24 -0.31 -14.12
CA GLY A 113 8.21 0.39 -15.40
C GLY A 113 9.59 0.88 -15.83
N ALA A 114 10.36 1.43 -14.90
CA ALA A 114 11.72 1.90 -15.18
C ALA A 114 12.69 0.76 -15.57
N ARG A 115 12.54 -0.42 -14.97
CA ARG A 115 13.36 -1.60 -15.32
C ARG A 115 13.06 -2.12 -16.72
N PHE A 116 11.82 -2.07 -17.17
CA PHE A 116 11.44 -2.56 -18.51
C PHE A 116 11.88 -1.63 -19.64
N SER A 117 11.72 -0.33 -19.46
CA SER A 117 11.88 0.62 -20.60
C SER A 117 12.49 1.96 -20.17
N GLY A 118 13.21 1.98 -19.07
CA GLY A 118 13.96 3.14 -18.63
C GLY A 118 13.17 4.14 -17.78
N LYS A 119 13.88 5.12 -17.27
CA LYS A 119 13.43 6.04 -16.22
C LYS A 119 12.16 6.82 -16.57
N THR A 120 12.04 7.27 -17.82
CA THR A 120 10.84 8.01 -18.27
C THR A 120 9.57 7.16 -18.21
N VAL A 121 9.67 5.88 -18.61
CA VAL A 121 8.54 4.93 -18.49
C VAL A 121 8.19 4.68 -17.04
N GLY A 122 9.18 4.62 -16.15
CA GLY A 122 8.92 4.54 -14.70
C GLY A 122 8.09 5.71 -14.18
N PHE A 123 8.42 6.95 -14.53
CA PHE A 123 7.63 8.12 -14.16
C PHE A 123 6.22 8.10 -14.75
N TRP A 124 6.08 7.68 -16.02
CA TRP A 124 4.76 7.49 -16.62
C TRP A 124 3.93 6.44 -15.90
N THR A 125 4.53 5.28 -15.58
CA THR A 125 3.84 4.21 -14.85
C THR A 125 3.37 4.70 -13.47
N GLY A 126 4.24 5.38 -12.72
CA GLY A 126 3.87 5.97 -11.43
C GLY A 126 2.73 7.00 -11.56
N ALA A 127 2.79 7.88 -12.56
CA ALA A 127 1.75 8.87 -12.81
C ALA A 127 0.42 8.23 -13.19
N LEU A 128 0.42 7.24 -14.08
CA LEU A 128 -0.79 6.51 -14.47
C LEU A 128 -1.42 5.77 -13.29
N VAL A 129 -0.62 5.06 -12.49
CA VAL A 129 -1.13 4.34 -11.31
C VAL A 129 -1.70 5.31 -10.27
N SER A 130 -1.02 6.45 -10.02
CA SER A 130 -1.51 7.48 -9.11
C SER A 130 -2.73 8.25 -9.65
N ALA A 131 -3.03 8.14 -10.93
CA ALA A 131 -4.23 8.73 -11.55
C ALA A 131 -5.47 7.82 -11.44
N ILE A 132 -5.32 6.55 -11.02
CA ILE A 132 -6.44 5.61 -10.89
C ILE A 132 -7.25 5.95 -9.64
N PRO A 133 -8.52 6.42 -9.77
CA PRO A 133 -9.30 6.88 -8.63
C PRO A 133 -9.50 5.79 -7.56
N GLY A 134 -9.68 4.52 -7.99
CA GLY A 134 -9.81 3.39 -7.06
C GLY A 134 -8.59 3.21 -6.16
N ILE A 135 -7.38 3.29 -6.72
CA ILE A 135 -6.13 3.17 -5.95
C ILE A 135 -5.98 4.35 -4.98
N MET A 136 -6.26 5.57 -5.44
CA MET A 136 -6.16 6.75 -4.60
C MET A 136 -7.23 6.78 -3.50
N ASN A 137 -8.43 6.28 -3.75
CA ASN A 137 -9.45 6.16 -2.71
C ASN A 137 -9.08 5.11 -1.65
N MET A 138 -8.45 3.99 -2.04
CA MET A 138 -7.93 3.01 -1.09
C MET A 138 -6.82 3.57 -0.19
N ALA A 139 -6.11 4.62 -0.62
CA ALA A 139 -5.05 5.25 0.17
C ALA A 139 -5.53 5.85 1.49
N VAL A 140 -6.80 6.24 1.57
CA VAL A 140 -7.42 6.88 2.75
C VAL A 140 -8.56 6.06 3.32
N SER A 141 -8.62 4.78 3.00
CA SER A 141 -9.65 3.84 3.44
C SER A 141 -9.02 2.77 4.35
N ALA A 142 -9.64 2.48 5.49
CA ALA A 142 -9.14 1.45 6.42
C ALA A 142 -9.48 0.03 5.92
N LYS A 143 -8.97 -0.33 4.75
CA LYS A 143 -9.20 -1.63 4.10
C LYS A 143 -7.89 -2.36 3.84
N SER A 144 -7.97 -3.68 3.76
CA SER A 144 -6.82 -4.53 3.42
C SER A 144 -6.42 -4.46 1.93
N ASP A 145 -7.25 -3.84 1.07
CA ASP A 145 -7.04 -3.82 -0.38
C ASP A 145 -5.73 -3.13 -0.78
N SER A 146 -5.36 -2.04 -0.12
CA SER A 146 -4.10 -1.34 -0.38
C SER A 146 -2.87 -2.19 -0.02
N ILE A 147 -2.95 -2.96 1.08
CA ILE A 147 -1.89 -3.90 1.49
C ILE A 147 -1.79 -5.04 0.48
N THR A 148 -2.93 -5.56 0.06
CA THR A 148 -3.00 -6.65 -0.94
C THR A 148 -2.40 -6.19 -2.26
N LEU A 149 -2.75 -5.00 -2.74
CA LEU A 149 -2.15 -4.42 -3.96
C LEU A 149 -0.64 -4.26 -3.81
N MET A 150 -0.18 -3.72 -2.69
CA MET A 150 1.25 -3.57 -2.41
C MET A 150 1.98 -4.93 -2.47
N CYS A 151 1.46 -5.94 -1.78
CA CYS A 151 2.05 -7.28 -1.79
C CYS A 151 2.08 -7.88 -3.21
N GLN A 152 0.99 -7.76 -3.97
CA GLN A 152 0.93 -8.26 -5.35
C GLN A 152 1.99 -7.60 -6.25
N LEU A 153 2.13 -6.27 -6.19
CA LEU A 153 3.15 -5.57 -6.98
C LEU A 153 4.57 -5.97 -6.58
N ILE A 154 4.84 -6.13 -5.29
CA ILE A 154 6.15 -6.59 -4.80
C ILE A 154 6.43 -8.04 -5.25
N ILE A 155 5.44 -8.92 -5.22
CA ILE A 155 5.57 -10.30 -5.73
C ILE A 155 5.93 -10.27 -7.21
N TYR A 156 5.21 -9.51 -8.04
CA TYR A 156 5.51 -9.39 -9.45
C TYR A 156 6.90 -8.81 -9.72
N ASP A 157 7.33 -7.80 -8.95
CA ASP A 157 8.67 -7.23 -9.08
C ASP A 157 9.75 -8.27 -8.78
N PHE A 158 9.59 -9.06 -7.70
CA PHE A 158 10.53 -10.13 -7.38
C PHE A 158 10.52 -11.28 -8.39
N LEU A 159 9.37 -11.64 -8.94
CA LEU A 159 9.30 -12.63 -10.02
C LEU A 159 10.04 -12.14 -11.28
N CYS A 160 9.86 -10.88 -11.65
CA CYS A 160 10.61 -10.29 -12.76
C CYS A 160 12.12 -10.32 -12.50
N LEU A 161 12.55 -10.02 -11.27
CA LEU A 161 13.97 -10.10 -10.90
C LEU A 161 14.49 -11.54 -10.91
N ALA A 162 13.70 -12.51 -10.48
CA ALA A 162 14.07 -13.92 -10.51
C ALA A 162 14.33 -14.43 -11.94
N VAL A 163 13.51 -13.99 -12.90
CA VAL A 163 13.66 -14.35 -14.31
C VAL A 163 14.92 -13.70 -14.93
N VAL A 164 15.22 -12.46 -14.56
CA VAL A 164 16.28 -11.67 -15.25
C VAL A 164 17.65 -11.83 -14.58
N ARG A 165 17.69 -12.07 -13.26
CA ARG A 165 18.94 -12.06 -12.48
C ARG A 165 19.26 -13.39 -11.84
N GLU A 166 18.56 -13.73 -10.75
CA GLU A 166 18.91 -14.89 -9.91
C GLU A 166 17.67 -15.48 -9.25
N ASN A 167 17.64 -16.79 -9.12
CA ASN A 167 16.52 -17.53 -8.50
C ASN A 167 16.29 -17.19 -7.02
N ILE A 168 17.24 -16.53 -6.33
CA ILE A 168 17.06 -16.11 -4.94
C ILE A 168 15.85 -15.18 -4.78
N TRP A 169 15.52 -14.37 -5.80
CA TRP A 169 14.36 -13.50 -5.77
C TRP A 169 13.03 -14.24 -5.73
N LEU A 170 13.03 -15.51 -6.18
CA LEU A 170 11.85 -16.36 -6.07
C LEU A 170 11.50 -16.63 -4.60
N ILE A 171 12.50 -16.80 -3.74
CA ILE A 171 12.30 -17.00 -2.29
C ILE A 171 11.59 -15.79 -1.69
N PHE A 172 12.01 -14.57 -2.06
CA PHE A 172 11.35 -13.36 -1.59
C PHE A 172 9.93 -13.23 -2.13
N ALA A 173 9.69 -13.56 -3.41
CA ALA A 173 8.33 -13.57 -3.97
C ALA A 173 7.41 -14.53 -3.20
N VAL A 174 7.88 -15.73 -2.91
CA VAL A 174 7.12 -16.74 -2.13
C VAL A 174 6.87 -16.25 -0.71
N ALA A 175 7.87 -15.64 -0.04
CA ALA A 175 7.72 -15.10 1.31
C ALA A 175 6.64 -14.00 1.36
N VAL A 176 6.66 -13.05 0.42
CA VAL A 176 5.63 -12.00 0.34
C VAL A 176 4.27 -12.58 -0.01
N TYR A 177 4.20 -13.60 -0.88
CA TYR A 177 2.95 -14.29 -1.19
C TYR A 177 2.34 -14.94 0.07
N LEU A 178 3.12 -15.67 0.85
CA LEU A 178 2.66 -16.27 2.10
C LEU A 178 2.16 -15.22 3.09
N LEU A 179 2.88 -14.09 3.22
CA LEU A 179 2.43 -12.97 4.04
C LEU A 179 1.11 -12.40 3.53
N SER A 180 0.92 -12.29 2.21
CA SER A 180 -0.31 -11.73 1.64
C SER A 180 -1.56 -12.56 1.94
N LEU A 181 -1.42 -13.86 2.17
CA LEU A 181 -2.54 -14.74 2.54
C LEU A 181 -3.13 -14.42 3.92
N VAL A 182 -2.34 -13.78 4.80
CA VAL A 182 -2.80 -13.38 6.14
C VAL A 182 -3.70 -12.14 6.07
N TYR A 183 -3.62 -11.36 5.00
CA TYR A 183 -4.36 -10.09 4.86
C TYR A 183 -5.64 -10.20 4.00
N LYS A 184 -5.86 -11.35 3.41
CA LYS A 184 -7.00 -11.65 2.57
C LYS A 184 -7.95 -12.60 3.30
#